data_14e0d91c73b3519b6a0da44f2223a774
#
_entry.id   14e0d91c73b3519b6a0da44f2223a774
#
_cell.length_a   1.000
_cell.length_b   1.000
_cell.length_c   1.000
_cell.angle_alpha   90.00
_cell.angle_beta   90.00
_cell.angle_gamma   90.00
#
_symmetry.space_group_name_H-M   'P 1'
#
loop_
_entity.id
_entity.type
_entity.pdbx_description
1 polymer ?
#
loop_
_entity_poly.entity_id
_entity_poly.type
_entity_poly.pdbx_seq_one_letter_code
_entity_poly.pdbx_strand_id
1 'polypeptide(L)'
;TSTTRDYQFSYDGLSRLKDAVYGEGDGLTKNRNRFNEQVTGYDKMGNIVGLKRYGQIAENSYDLIDNLSLTYNGNQLLAVNDDATNAAYSNNFEFKDGAKLSVEYSYDSNGNLTQDLNKKITDIKYNCLNLPSRIQFEDGNSIAFLYDANGTKLRTTHIIDGATTTTDYCDNAVYENGVLGKLLTGEGYI
;
A
#
# COMPACT_ATOMS: atom_id res chain seq x y z
N THR A 1 22.76 23.17 -6.22
CA THR A 1 22.94 22.71 -4.84
C THR A 1 21.73 21.86 -4.46
N SER A 2 21.96 20.58 -4.16
CA SER A 2 20.90 19.67 -3.67
C SER A 2 20.40 20.19 -2.31
N THR A 3 19.09 20.42 -2.18
CA THR A 3 18.49 20.75 -0.89
C THR A 3 18.26 19.46 -0.14
N THR A 4 18.78 19.33 1.08
CA THR A 4 18.50 18.20 1.97
C THR A 4 16.99 18.16 2.27
N ARG A 5 16.39 16.98 2.18
CA ARG A 5 14.99 16.70 2.55
C ARG A 5 14.99 15.50 3.48
N ASP A 6 14.38 15.62 4.63
CA ASP A 6 14.43 14.58 5.64
C ASP A 6 13.27 14.70 6.64
N TYR A 7 13.20 13.76 7.59
CA TYR A 7 12.21 13.70 8.64
C TYR A 7 12.84 13.70 10.03
N GLN A 8 12.20 14.41 10.94
CA GLN A 8 12.48 14.32 12.37
C GLN A 8 11.43 13.41 13.02
N PHE A 9 11.87 12.30 13.62
CA PHE A 9 10.99 11.32 14.24
C PHE A 9 10.85 11.56 15.75
N SER A 10 9.65 11.34 16.27
CA SER A 10 9.37 11.24 17.70
C SER A 10 8.68 9.91 18.03
N TYR A 11 8.89 9.45 19.27
CA TYR A 11 8.41 8.16 19.72
C TYR A 11 7.68 8.29 21.07
N ASP A 12 6.80 7.33 21.37
CA ASP A 12 6.16 7.23 22.67
C ASP A 12 7.04 6.49 23.71
N GLY A 13 6.54 6.33 24.93
CA GLY A 13 7.25 5.65 26.01
C GLY A 13 7.52 4.16 25.78
N LEU A 14 6.92 3.55 24.78
CA LEU A 14 7.13 2.18 24.31
C LEU A 14 7.98 2.12 23.02
N SER A 15 8.63 3.21 22.65
CA SER A 15 9.45 3.35 21.44
C SER A 15 8.66 3.13 20.13
N ARG A 16 7.35 3.40 20.13
CA ARG A 16 6.51 3.36 18.93
C ARG A 16 6.48 4.75 18.30
N LEU A 17 6.47 4.81 16.96
CA LEU A 17 6.43 6.06 16.20
C LEU A 17 5.21 6.91 16.59
N LYS A 18 5.42 8.19 16.88
CA LYS A 18 4.35 9.18 17.05
C LYS A 18 4.27 10.15 15.90
N ASP A 19 5.39 10.78 15.57
CA ASP A 19 5.43 11.80 14.55
C ASP A 19 6.65 11.60 13.65
N ALA A 20 6.46 11.81 12.36
CA ALA A 20 7.49 12.02 11.35
C ALA A 20 7.28 13.43 10.78
N VAL A 21 8.06 14.39 11.25
CA VAL A 21 7.94 15.80 10.88
C VAL A 21 8.90 16.10 9.73
N TYR A 22 8.34 16.41 8.55
CA TYR A 22 9.10 16.77 7.37
C TYR A 22 9.75 18.14 7.48
N GLY A 23 10.94 18.29 6.89
CA GLY A 23 11.62 19.55 6.74
C GLY A 23 12.71 19.53 5.65
N GLU A 24 13.17 20.71 5.25
CA GLU A 24 14.20 20.88 4.23
C GLU A 24 15.32 21.80 4.74
N GLY A 25 16.52 21.65 4.12
CA GLY A 25 17.72 22.43 4.42
C GLY A 25 18.36 22.08 5.76
N ASP A 26 19.35 22.87 6.15
CA ASP A 26 20.06 22.67 7.40
C ASP A 26 19.12 22.81 8.60
N GLY A 27 19.13 21.80 9.47
CA GLY A 27 18.25 21.74 10.65
C GLY A 27 16.77 21.57 10.33
N LEU A 28 16.41 21.21 9.11
CA LEU A 28 15.03 20.92 8.65
C LEU A 28 14.04 22.06 8.96
N THR A 29 14.48 23.30 8.80
CA THR A 29 13.68 24.48 9.17
C THR A 29 12.80 25.03 8.04
N LYS A 30 13.13 24.69 6.77
CA LYS A 30 12.38 25.14 5.59
C LYS A 30 11.29 24.14 5.21
N ASN A 31 10.24 24.63 4.58
CA ASN A 31 9.13 23.82 4.06
C ASN A 31 8.60 22.78 5.05
N ARG A 32 8.63 23.13 6.31
CA ARG A 32 8.26 22.26 7.41
C ARG A 32 6.78 21.89 7.34
N ASN A 33 6.45 20.68 7.80
CA ASN A 33 5.08 20.14 7.90
C ASN A 33 4.38 19.82 6.56
N ARG A 34 5.06 19.90 5.42
CA ARG A 34 4.42 19.63 4.12
C ARG A 34 3.98 18.18 3.94
N PHE A 35 4.74 17.23 4.54
CA PHE A 35 4.54 15.80 4.35
C PHE A 35 4.65 15.06 5.69
N ASN A 36 4.07 15.63 6.74
CA ASN A 36 4.09 15.00 8.04
C ASN A 36 3.24 13.73 8.05
N GLU A 37 3.67 12.76 8.87
CA GLU A 37 2.87 11.64 9.29
C GLU A 37 2.78 11.60 10.80
N GLN A 38 1.58 11.35 11.34
CA GLN A 38 1.33 11.35 12.77
C GLN A 38 0.46 10.16 13.15
N VAL A 39 0.98 9.27 13.98
CA VAL A 39 0.18 8.22 14.60
C VAL A 39 -0.51 8.80 15.82
N THR A 40 -1.85 8.95 15.73
CA THR A 40 -2.64 9.59 16.78
C THR A 40 -3.06 8.65 17.89
N GLY A 41 -2.94 7.32 17.68
CA GLY A 41 -3.26 6.33 18.70
C GLY A 41 -2.80 4.93 18.37
N TYR A 42 -2.55 4.16 19.41
CA TYR A 42 -2.31 2.72 19.40
C TYR A 42 -3.28 2.05 20.36
N ASP A 43 -3.72 0.85 20.00
CA ASP A 43 -4.43 0.00 20.95
C ASP A 43 -3.46 -0.71 21.94
N LYS A 44 -4.02 -1.56 22.82
CA LYS A 44 -3.23 -2.31 23.81
C LYS A 44 -2.34 -3.39 23.19
N MET A 45 -2.65 -3.82 21.96
CA MET A 45 -1.89 -4.83 21.22
C MET A 45 -0.79 -4.21 20.35
N GLY A 46 -0.78 -2.88 20.23
CA GLY A 46 0.18 -2.13 19.42
C GLY A 46 -0.31 -1.84 17.99
N ASN A 47 -1.56 -2.13 17.67
CA ASN A 47 -2.13 -1.77 16.38
C ASN A 47 -2.33 -0.26 16.31
N ILE A 48 -2.04 0.35 15.16
CA ILE A 48 -2.32 1.77 14.89
C ILE A 48 -3.84 1.93 14.74
N VAL A 49 -4.46 2.73 15.60
CA VAL A 49 -5.91 3.00 15.53
C VAL A 49 -6.23 4.39 14.96
N GLY A 50 -5.22 5.22 14.77
CA GLY A 50 -5.40 6.53 14.14
C GLY A 50 -4.11 7.02 13.50
N LEU A 51 -4.22 7.56 12.27
CA LEU A 51 -3.11 8.05 11.47
C LEU A 51 -3.52 9.31 10.72
N LYS A 52 -2.69 10.35 10.80
CA LYS A 52 -2.83 11.56 9.97
C LYS A 52 -1.66 11.67 9.02
N ARG A 53 -1.94 12.02 7.77
CA ARG A 53 -0.93 12.32 6.77
C ARG A 53 -1.19 13.67 6.13
N TYR A 54 -0.13 14.43 5.95
CA TYR A 54 -0.14 15.71 5.26
C TYR A 54 0.54 15.55 3.91
N GLY A 55 0.01 16.24 2.91
CA GLY A 55 0.54 16.19 1.55
C GLY A 55 0.14 17.41 0.76
N GLN A 56 0.56 17.43 -0.49
CA GLN A 56 0.21 18.48 -1.42
C GLN A 56 -1.26 18.36 -1.83
N ILE A 57 -2.02 19.44 -1.68
CA ILE A 57 -3.44 19.53 -2.07
C ILE A 57 -3.69 20.45 -3.28
N ALA A 58 -2.70 21.30 -3.63
CA ALA A 58 -2.66 22.15 -4.82
C ALA A 58 -1.21 22.48 -5.15
N GLU A 59 -0.94 23.15 -6.29
CA GLU A 59 0.41 23.41 -6.81
C GLU A 59 1.43 23.88 -5.76
N ASN A 60 1.03 24.74 -4.81
CA ASN A 60 1.90 25.25 -3.73
C ASN A 60 1.22 25.20 -2.36
N SER A 61 0.20 24.36 -2.21
CA SER A 61 -0.57 24.23 -0.97
C SER A 61 -0.45 22.84 -0.40
N TYR A 62 -0.32 22.73 0.93
CA TYR A 62 -0.12 21.49 1.66
C TYR A 62 -1.06 21.47 2.87
N ASP A 63 -1.76 20.38 3.08
CA ASP A 63 -2.67 20.19 4.21
C ASP A 63 -2.90 18.70 4.46
N LEU A 64 -3.80 18.39 5.39
CA LEU A 64 -4.21 17.04 5.76
C LEU A 64 -4.89 16.34 4.58
N ILE A 65 -4.31 15.24 4.11
CA ILE A 65 -4.83 14.41 3.01
C ILE A 65 -5.45 13.10 3.49
N ASP A 66 -5.07 12.63 4.70
CA ASP A 66 -5.68 11.49 5.36
C ASP A 66 -5.87 11.76 6.85
N ASN A 67 -7.02 11.40 7.39
CA ASN A 67 -7.35 11.40 8.82
C ASN A 67 -8.02 10.07 9.16
N LEU A 68 -7.19 9.04 9.23
CA LEU A 68 -7.63 7.65 9.28
C LEU A 68 -7.99 7.22 10.70
N SER A 69 -9.12 6.54 10.82
CA SER A 69 -9.53 5.76 11.98
C SER A 69 -9.57 4.28 11.59
N LEU A 70 -8.80 3.43 12.28
CA LEU A 70 -8.66 2.02 11.96
C LEU A 70 -9.34 1.17 13.03
N THR A 71 -10.18 0.22 12.61
CA THR A 71 -10.93 -0.71 13.47
C THR A 71 -10.42 -2.12 13.28
N TYR A 72 -10.24 -2.84 14.39
CA TYR A 72 -9.68 -4.20 14.39
C TYR A 72 -10.58 -5.22 15.10
N ASN A 73 -10.41 -6.49 14.73
CA ASN A 73 -10.79 -7.66 15.50
C ASN A 73 -9.51 -8.42 15.88
N GLY A 74 -9.08 -8.28 17.15
CA GLY A 74 -7.74 -8.70 17.55
C GLY A 74 -6.68 -7.89 16.77
N ASN A 75 -5.86 -8.57 15.96
CA ASN A 75 -4.85 -7.96 15.09
C ASN A 75 -5.27 -7.92 13.61
N GLN A 76 -6.50 -8.30 13.29
CA GLN A 76 -7.04 -8.24 11.93
C GLN A 76 -7.78 -6.93 11.72
N LEU A 77 -7.35 -6.14 10.71
CA LEU A 77 -8.01 -4.90 10.34
C LEU A 77 -9.41 -5.21 9.79
N LEU A 78 -10.43 -4.54 10.30
CA LEU A 78 -11.82 -4.70 9.81
C LEU A 78 -12.22 -3.57 8.87
N ALA A 79 -11.88 -2.33 9.21
CA ALA A 79 -12.27 -1.16 8.43
C ALA A 79 -11.30 -0.01 8.65
N VAL A 80 -11.22 0.89 7.67
CA VAL A 80 -10.49 2.17 7.75
C VAL A 80 -11.46 3.25 7.29
N ASN A 81 -11.73 4.22 8.16
CA ASN A 81 -12.50 5.40 7.80
C ASN A 81 -11.56 6.59 7.63
N ASP A 82 -11.72 7.35 6.56
CA ASP A 82 -11.00 8.59 6.32
C ASP A 82 -11.94 9.79 6.45
N ASP A 83 -11.67 10.64 7.44
CA ASP A 83 -12.39 11.89 7.69
C ASP A 83 -11.69 13.12 7.06
N ALA A 84 -10.64 12.94 6.25
CA ALA A 84 -10.03 14.04 5.53
C ALA A 84 -10.97 14.57 4.44
N THR A 85 -10.95 15.88 4.25
CA THR A 85 -11.79 16.57 3.25
C THR A 85 -11.00 16.98 2.01
N ASN A 86 -9.68 16.98 2.09
CA ASN A 86 -8.80 17.32 0.97
C ASN A 86 -8.38 16.06 0.23
N ALA A 87 -8.35 16.14 -1.10
CA ALA A 87 -7.73 15.13 -1.94
C ALA A 87 -6.27 15.47 -2.23
N ALA A 88 -5.42 14.47 -2.39
CA ALA A 88 -4.04 14.67 -2.79
C ALA A 88 -3.94 15.21 -4.23
N TYR A 89 -3.08 16.22 -4.41
CA TYR A 89 -2.84 16.85 -5.71
C TYR A 89 -2.09 15.90 -6.67
N SER A 90 -2.50 15.90 -7.94
CA SER A 90 -1.83 15.14 -9.01
C SER A 90 -1.66 13.64 -8.74
N ASN A 91 -2.68 12.97 -8.20
CA ASN A 91 -2.66 11.54 -7.87
C ASN A 91 -1.54 11.13 -6.90
N ASN A 92 -1.09 12.04 -6.03
CA ASN A 92 -0.21 11.68 -4.91
C ASN A 92 -0.88 10.60 -4.04
N PHE A 93 -0.05 9.88 -3.29
CA PHE A 93 -0.53 8.79 -2.44
C PHE A 93 -1.40 9.31 -1.31
N GLU A 94 -2.68 8.99 -1.35
CA GLU A 94 -3.62 9.12 -0.24
C GLU A 94 -4.37 7.80 -0.06
N PHE A 95 -4.96 7.57 1.08
CA PHE A 95 -5.87 6.45 1.28
C PHE A 95 -7.17 6.72 0.50
N LYS A 96 -7.65 5.71 -0.21
CA LYS A 96 -8.93 5.80 -0.92
C LYS A 96 -9.98 5.03 -0.14
N ASP A 97 -10.74 5.75 0.69
CA ASP A 97 -11.88 5.21 1.43
C ASP A 97 -13.07 5.04 0.48
N GLY A 98 -13.04 3.94 -0.28
CA GLY A 98 -14.05 3.63 -1.31
C GLY A 98 -15.24 2.85 -0.79
N ALA A 99 -15.06 2.02 0.23
CA ALA A 99 -16.09 1.09 0.70
C ALA A 99 -17.04 1.69 1.72
N LYS A 100 -16.54 2.44 2.71
CA LYS A 100 -17.31 3.08 3.81
C LYS A 100 -18.23 2.13 4.56
N LEU A 101 -17.73 0.96 4.90
CA LEU A 101 -18.45 -0.10 5.58
C LEU A 101 -17.83 -0.38 6.96
N SER A 102 -18.58 -1.03 7.84
CA SER A 102 -18.06 -1.47 9.15
C SER A 102 -17.12 -2.68 9.05
N VAL A 103 -17.16 -3.42 7.93
CA VAL A 103 -16.25 -4.51 7.59
C VAL A 103 -15.88 -4.37 6.11
N GLU A 104 -14.62 -4.06 5.85
CA GLU A 104 -14.06 -3.83 4.51
C GLU A 104 -13.01 -4.87 4.14
N TYR A 105 -12.45 -5.53 5.16
CA TYR A 105 -11.42 -6.55 5.05
C TYR A 105 -11.91 -7.87 5.63
N SER A 106 -11.69 -8.97 4.93
CA SER A 106 -12.02 -10.32 5.38
C SER A 106 -10.81 -11.23 5.29
N TYR A 107 -10.78 -12.27 6.12
CA TYR A 107 -9.62 -13.16 6.24
C TYR A 107 -10.07 -14.63 6.26
N ASP A 108 -9.18 -15.51 5.81
CA ASP A 108 -9.35 -16.96 5.97
C ASP A 108 -8.92 -17.44 7.38
N SER A 109 -9.05 -18.74 7.62
CA SER A 109 -8.66 -19.35 8.90
C SER A 109 -7.16 -19.30 9.19
N ASN A 110 -6.32 -19.05 8.18
CA ASN A 110 -4.87 -18.89 8.31
C ASN A 110 -4.47 -17.44 8.58
N GLY A 111 -5.44 -16.51 8.55
CA GLY A 111 -5.22 -15.07 8.70
C GLY A 111 -4.83 -14.36 7.41
N ASN A 112 -4.95 -15.00 6.25
CA ASN A 112 -4.71 -14.36 4.97
C ASN A 112 -5.89 -13.48 4.56
N LEU A 113 -5.60 -12.31 4.00
CA LEU A 113 -6.62 -11.40 3.49
C LEU A 113 -7.35 -12.04 2.30
N THR A 114 -8.68 -12.17 2.40
CA THR A 114 -9.51 -12.72 1.31
C THR A 114 -10.31 -11.65 0.58
N GLN A 115 -10.46 -10.46 1.16
CA GLN A 115 -11.23 -9.36 0.60
C GLN A 115 -10.65 -8.01 1.04
N ASP A 116 -10.61 -7.02 0.11
CA ASP A 116 -10.26 -5.62 0.35
C ASP A 116 -11.22 -4.74 -0.48
N LEU A 117 -12.29 -4.29 0.14
CA LEU A 117 -13.35 -3.55 -0.57
C LEU A 117 -12.92 -2.14 -0.96
N ASN A 118 -11.97 -1.52 -0.26
CA ASN A 118 -11.43 -0.22 -0.63
C ASN A 118 -10.66 -0.28 -1.95
N LYS A 119 -10.05 -1.43 -2.26
CA LYS A 119 -9.41 -1.72 -3.55
C LYS A 119 -10.32 -2.43 -4.53
N LYS A 120 -11.61 -2.60 -4.20
CA LYS A 120 -12.58 -3.36 -4.99
C LYS A 120 -12.17 -4.82 -5.22
N ILE A 121 -11.38 -5.39 -4.31
CA ILE A 121 -10.99 -6.80 -4.33
C ILE A 121 -12.08 -7.60 -3.62
N THR A 122 -12.76 -8.46 -4.38
CA THR A 122 -13.89 -9.27 -3.89
C THR A 122 -13.48 -10.66 -3.43
N ASP A 123 -12.34 -11.19 -3.95
CA ASP A 123 -11.86 -12.51 -3.56
C ASP A 123 -10.35 -12.63 -3.80
N ILE A 124 -9.62 -13.18 -2.82
CA ILE A 124 -8.22 -13.58 -2.96
C ILE A 124 -8.12 -15.06 -2.61
N LYS A 125 -7.61 -15.86 -3.55
CA LYS A 125 -7.34 -17.29 -3.36
C LYS A 125 -5.87 -17.51 -3.09
N TYR A 126 -5.58 -18.50 -2.25
CA TYR A 126 -4.23 -18.91 -1.88
C TYR A 126 -3.96 -20.35 -2.32
N ASN A 127 -2.71 -20.67 -2.61
CA ASN A 127 -2.26 -22.03 -2.91
C ASN A 127 -1.86 -22.78 -1.61
N CYS A 128 -1.41 -24.03 -1.75
CA CYS A 128 -0.97 -24.85 -0.62
C CYS A 128 0.29 -24.33 0.10
N LEU A 129 1.04 -23.41 -0.51
CA LEU A 129 2.18 -22.72 0.07
C LEU A 129 1.77 -21.41 0.79
N ASN A 130 0.46 -21.13 0.90
CA ASN A 130 -0.07 -19.91 1.47
C ASN A 130 0.32 -18.64 0.68
N LEU A 131 0.56 -18.77 -0.63
CA LEU A 131 0.84 -17.68 -1.54
C LEU A 131 -0.41 -17.32 -2.36
N PRO A 132 -0.69 -16.03 -2.63
CA PRO A 132 -1.84 -15.63 -3.44
C PRO A 132 -1.77 -16.28 -4.83
N SER A 133 -2.78 -17.03 -5.21
CA SER A 133 -2.87 -17.67 -6.53
C SER A 133 -3.78 -16.91 -7.50
N ARG A 134 -4.78 -16.19 -6.96
CA ARG A 134 -5.69 -15.35 -7.75
C ARG A 134 -6.24 -14.20 -6.91
N ILE A 135 -6.36 -13.04 -7.54
CA ILE A 135 -7.08 -11.86 -7.04
C ILE A 135 -8.19 -11.56 -8.02
N GLN A 136 -9.42 -11.40 -7.52
CA GLN A 136 -10.61 -11.05 -8.29
C GLN A 136 -11.08 -9.66 -7.89
N PHE A 137 -11.35 -8.81 -8.87
CA PHE A 137 -11.92 -7.47 -8.68
C PHE A 137 -13.42 -7.45 -8.98
N GLU A 138 -14.11 -6.45 -8.42
CA GLU A 138 -15.57 -6.24 -8.58
C GLU A 138 -16.00 -6.08 -10.05
N ASP A 139 -15.18 -5.42 -10.87
CA ASP A 139 -15.40 -5.15 -12.29
C ASP A 139 -15.18 -6.37 -13.21
N GLY A 140 -14.88 -7.54 -12.65
CA GLY A 140 -14.56 -8.75 -13.39
C GLY A 140 -13.10 -8.92 -13.78
N ASN A 141 -12.27 -7.90 -13.56
CA ASN A 141 -10.82 -7.97 -13.75
C ASN A 141 -10.19 -8.94 -12.76
N SER A 142 -9.07 -9.58 -13.12
CA SER A 142 -8.37 -10.49 -12.22
C SER A 142 -6.88 -10.55 -12.48
N ILE A 143 -6.15 -10.94 -11.43
CA ILE A 143 -4.72 -11.24 -11.50
C ILE A 143 -4.54 -12.67 -11.02
N ALA A 144 -3.79 -13.49 -11.76
CA ALA A 144 -3.42 -14.84 -11.35
C ALA A 144 -1.90 -14.99 -11.28
N PHE A 145 -1.44 -15.80 -10.34
CA PHE A 145 -0.02 -16.05 -10.10
C PHE A 145 0.27 -17.55 -10.20
N LEU A 146 1.34 -17.89 -10.89
CA LEU A 146 1.89 -19.23 -10.94
C LEU A 146 3.23 -19.28 -10.20
N TYR A 147 3.40 -20.29 -9.37
CA TYR A 147 4.61 -20.52 -8.60
C TYR A 147 5.13 -21.92 -8.85
N ASP A 148 6.43 -22.12 -8.67
CA ASP A 148 7.02 -23.46 -8.55
C ASP A 148 6.74 -24.06 -7.15
N ALA A 149 7.24 -25.28 -6.92
CA ALA A 149 7.07 -25.98 -5.65
C ALA A 149 7.81 -25.32 -4.47
N ASN A 150 8.77 -24.44 -4.73
CA ASN A 150 9.52 -23.71 -3.70
C ASN A 150 8.94 -22.33 -3.42
N GLY A 151 7.87 -21.94 -4.14
CA GLY A 151 7.23 -20.62 -4.00
C GLY A 151 7.86 -19.53 -4.86
N THR A 152 8.75 -19.87 -5.80
CA THR A 152 9.28 -18.90 -6.76
C THR A 152 8.19 -18.54 -7.76
N LYS A 153 7.93 -17.27 -7.96
CA LYS A 153 6.93 -16.81 -8.94
C LYS A 153 7.44 -17.03 -10.37
N LEU A 154 6.67 -17.79 -11.14
CA LEU A 154 6.99 -18.13 -12.55
C LEU A 154 6.20 -17.27 -13.53
N ARG A 155 4.96 -16.90 -13.20
CA ARG A 155 4.10 -16.09 -14.08
C ARG A 155 3.13 -15.22 -13.27
N THR A 156 2.87 -14.03 -13.80
CA THR A 156 1.70 -13.21 -13.48
C THR A 156 0.84 -13.08 -14.73
N THR A 157 -0.46 -13.34 -14.59
CA THR A 157 -1.46 -13.15 -15.65
C THR A 157 -2.42 -12.07 -15.22
N HIS A 158 -2.60 -11.03 -16.02
CA HIS A 158 -3.62 -9.99 -15.82
C HIS A 158 -4.74 -10.20 -16.85
N ILE A 159 -5.98 -10.16 -16.39
CA ILE A 159 -7.18 -10.11 -17.24
C ILE A 159 -7.85 -8.78 -16.94
N ILE A 160 -7.79 -7.84 -17.88
CA ILE A 160 -8.32 -6.48 -17.75
C ILE A 160 -9.21 -6.22 -18.96
N ASP A 161 -10.50 -5.90 -18.72
CA ASP A 161 -11.50 -5.66 -19.76
C ASP A 161 -11.57 -6.78 -20.81
N GLY A 162 -11.37 -8.03 -20.36
CA GLY A 162 -11.32 -9.21 -21.21
C GLY A 162 -10.01 -9.42 -21.97
N ALA A 163 -9.08 -8.49 -21.93
CA ALA A 163 -7.75 -8.66 -22.51
C ALA A 163 -6.81 -9.36 -21.51
N THR A 164 -6.06 -10.35 -22.01
CA THR A 164 -5.09 -11.09 -21.20
C THR A 164 -3.67 -10.64 -21.52
N THR A 165 -2.91 -10.31 -20.47
CA THR A 165 -1.47 -10.05 -20.57
C THR A 165 -0.71 -10.94 -19.59
N THR A 166 0.50 -11.37 -19.95
CA THR A 166 1.34 -12.24 -19.13
C THR A 166 2.72 -11.65 -18.93
N THR A 167 3.24 -11.85 -17.71
CA THR A 167 4.64 -11.61 -17.39
C THR A 167 5.24 -12.92 -16.89
N ASP A 168 6.22 -13.47 -17.61
CA ASP A 168 6.94 -14.69 -17.25
C ASP A 168 8.30 -14.34 -16.64
N TYR A 169 8.64 -15.01 -15.55
CA TYR A 169 9.88 -14.82 -14.81
C TYR A 169 10.75 -16.08 -14.98
N CYS A 170 11.81 -15.94 -15.74
CA CYS A 170 12.74 -17.03 -16.05
C CYS A 170 14.14 -16.67 -15.55
N ASP A 171 14.41 -16.93 -14.27
CA ASP A 171 15.63 -16.51 -13.58
C ASP A 171 15.85 -14.99 -13.70
N ASN A 172 16.85 -14.55 -14.44
CA ASN A 172 17.14 -13.13 -14.67
C ASN A 172 16.42 -12.54 -15.90
N ALA A 173 15.67 -13.32 -16.65
CA ALA A 173 14.93 -12.87 -17.82
C ALA A 173 13.45 -12.68 -17.50
N VAL A 174 12.89 -11.55 -17.90
CA VAL A 174 11.46 -11.22 -17.76
C VAL A 174 10.86 -11.06 -19.16
N TYR A 175 9.82 -11.84 -19.44
CA TYR A 175 9.10 -11.80 -20.71
C TYR A 175 7.73 -11.17 -20.51
N GLU A 176 7.35 -10.30 -21.42
CA GLU A 176 6.02 -9.70 -21.46
C GLU A 176 5.27 -10.22 -22.70
N ASN A 177 4.16 -10.94 -22.49
CA ASN A 177 3.39 -11.61 -23.56
C ASN A 177 4.27 -12.52 -24.46
N GLY A 178 5.24 -13.21 -23.87
CA GLY A 178 6.17 -14.10 -24.57
C GLY A 178 7.33 -13.42 -25.29
N VAL A 179 7.47 -12.09 -25.18
CA VAL A 179 8.59 -11.32 -25.73
C VAL A 179 9.54 -10.93 -24.60
N LEU A 180 10.85 -11.11 -24.79
CA LEU A 180 11.84 -10.67 -23.82
C LEU A 180 11.74 -9.16 -23.61
N GLY A 181 11.37 -8.75 -22.39
CA GLY A 181 11.22 -7.37 -22.00
C GLY A 181 12.40 -6.80 -21.23
N LYS A 182 13.00 -7.63 -20.33
CA LYS A 182 14.10 -7.19 -19.47
C LYS A 182 15.03 -8.33 -19.14
N LEU A 183 16.34 -8.02 -19.04
CA LEU A 183 17.33 -8.86 -18.41
C LEU A 183 17.82 -8.19 -17.12
N LEU A 184 17.62 -8.85 -15.99
CA LEU A 184 18.07 -8.38 -14.68
C LEU A 184 19.57 -8.65 -14.53
N THR A 185 20.31 -7.69 -14.03
CA THR A 185 21.74 -7.76 -13.76
C THR A 185 22.01 -7.33 -12.32
N GLY A 186 23.22 -7.58 -11.81
CA GLY A 186 23.59 -7.11 -10.46
C GLY A 186 23.58 -5.59 -10.29
N GLU A 187 23.57 -4.83 -11.39
CA GLU A 187 23.62 -3.37 -11.41
C GLU A 187 22.29 -2.72 -11.87
N GLY A 188 21.27 -3.54 -12.19
CA GLY A 188 19.99 -3.05 -12.69
C GLY A 188 19.39 -3.99 -13.75
N TYR A 189 18.89 -3.43 -14.86
CA TYR A 189 18.31 -4.20 -15.96
C TYR A 189 18.67 -3.60 -17.33
N ILE A 190 18.67 -4.44 -18.35
CA ILE A 190 18.86 -4.09 -19.76
C ILE A 190 17.56 -4.39 -20.50
#